data_6f82cc7bb05f8b3039595ac17b15d6a2
#
_entry.id   6f82cc7bb05f8b3039595ac17b15d6a2
#
_cell.length_a   1.000
_cell.length_b   1.000
_cell.length_c   1.000
_cell.angle_alpha   90.00
_cell.angle_beta   90.00
_cell.angle_gamma   90.00
#
_symmetry.space_group_name_H-M   'P 1'
#
loop_
_entity.id
_entity.type
_entity.pdbx_description
1 polymer ?
#
loop_
_entity_poly.entity_id
_entity_poly.type
_entity_poly.pdbx_seq_one_letter_code
_entity_poly.pdbx_strand_id
1 'polypeptide(L)'
;TCALPIFSKVDFNSLKENSFYSAFHGDLQFDNIIYNSNLEKFTYIDWRESFAGSVDGGDLYYDLAKMYGGCILPYNMLKNDDYINLVEGVSTVNYSYISTDQLQEFTKNYENWLVNNNYDINKIKMITGLIYLNMSPLHSNKFNKMLWFMSTEMLYESINK
;
A
#
# COMPACT_ATOMS: atom_id res chain seq x y z
N THR A 1 -17.82 4.71 -11.72
CA THR A 1 -17.19 3.50 -12.31
C THR A 1 -16.96 2.49 -11.23
N CYS A 2 -17.54 1.30 -11.40
CA CYS A 2 -17.37 0.22 -10.43
C CYS A 2 -15.93 -0.34 -10.54
N ALA A 3 -15.20 -0.48 -9.43
CA ALA A 3 -13.88 -1.13 -9.43
C ALA A 3 -13.97 -2.64 -9.75
N LEU A 4 -15.16 -3.22 -9.70
CA LEU A 4 -15.40 -4.63 -10.04
C LEU A 4 -14.83 -5.05 -11.40
N PRO A 5 -14.95 -4.27 -12.50
CA PRO A 5 -14.38 -4.66 -13.78
C PRO A 5 -12.85 -4.73 -13.77
N ILE A 6 -12.15 -3.88 -12.98
CA ILE A 6 -10.70 -3.93 -12.89
C ILE A 6 -10.25 -5.06 -12.00
N PHE A 7 -10.92 -5.26 -10.85
CA PHE A 7 -10.64 -6.34 -9.93
C PHE A 7 -10.75 -7.72 -10.59
N SER A 8 -11.77 -7.92 -11.45
CA SER A 8 -11.95 -9.18 -12.18
C SER A 8 -10.85 -9.48 -13.20
N LYS A 9 -10.00 -8.49 -13.54
CA LYS A 9 -8.87 -8.65 -14.45
C LYS A 9 -7.56 -8.95 -13.72
N VAL A 10 -7.54 -8.91 -12.39
CA VAL A 10 -6.36 -9.26 -11.60
C VAL A 10 -6.10 -10.76 -11.73
N ASP A 11 -4.94 -11.14 -12.23
CA ASP A 11 -4.49 -12.51 -12.24
C ASP A 11 -3.91 -12.90 -10.88
N PHE A 12 -4.75 -13.46 -10.02
CA PHE A 12 -4.34 -13.93 -8.70
C PHE A 12 -3.38 -15.13 -8.74
N ASN A 13 -3.30 -15.85 -9.87
CA ASN A 13 -2.32 -16.93 -9.99
C ASN A 13 -0.93 -16.35 -10.21
N SER A 14 -0.79 -15.35 -11.06
CA SER A 14 0.49 -14.65 -11.24
C SER A 14 1.00 -14.01 -9.96
N LEU A 15 0.11 -13.53 -9.07
CA LEU A 15 0.50 -13.01 -7.76
C LEU A 15 1.08 -14.08 -6.83
N LYS A 16 0.72 -15.35 -7.02
CA LYS A 16 1.29 -16.47 -6.25
C LYS A 16 2.63 -16.93 -6.82
N GLU A 17 2.84 -16.74 -8.11
CA GLU A 17 4.12 -17.01 -8.74
C GLU A 17 5.18 -16.07 -8.17
N ASN A 18 6.37 -16.57 -7.93
CA ASN A 18 7.47 -15.81 -7.32
C ASN A 18 7.13 -15.24 -5.94
N SER A 19 6.23 -15.86 -5.19
CA SER A 19 6.01 -15.56 -3.77
C SER A 19 7.25 -15.89 -2.97
N PHE A 20 7.57 -15.04 -2.01
CA PHE A 20 8.71 -15.23 -1.13
C PHE A 20 8.21 -15.52 0.28
N TYR A 21 8.10 -16.82 0.60
CA TYR A 21 7.65 -17.25 1.94
C TYR A 21 8.73 -16.94 2.98
N SER A 22 8.38 -16.18 3.98
CA SER A 22 9.29 -15.78 5.06
C SER A 22 8.55 -15.55 6.37
N ALA A 23 9.29 -15.33 7.46
CA ALA A 23 8.72 -14.65 8.61
C ALA A 23 8.16 -13.30 8.15
N PHE A 24 6.98 -12.95 8.62
CA PHE A 24 6.26 -11.75 8.18
C PHE A 24 5.78 -10.92 9.38
N HIS A 25 5.60 -9.64 9.16
CA HIS A 25 5.00 -8.74 10.13
C HIS A 25 3.47 -8.73 9.98
N GLY A 26 2.97 -8.77 8.76
CA GLY A 26 1.56 -8.78 8.40
C GLY A 26 0.87 -7.41 8.43
N ASP A 27 1.54 -6.39 8.99
CA ASP A 27 1.08 -5.00 9.00
C ASP A 27 2.26 -4.02 9.06
N LEU A 28 3.26 -4.24 8.20
CA LEU A 28 4.48 -3.45 8.17
C LEU A 28 4.22 -2.05 7.58
N GLN A 29 3.96 -1.11 8.45
CA GLN A 29 3.73 0.30 8.13
C GLN A 29 4.42 1.20 9.16
N PHE A 30 4.58 2.49 8.87
CA PHE A 30 5.35 3.41 9.72
C PHE A 30 4.81 3.50 11.15
N ASP A 31 3.48 3.42 11.35
CA ASP A 31 2.88 3.48 12.67
C ASP A 31 3.28 2.30 13.57
N ASN A 32 3.73 1.19 12.97
CA ASN A 32 4.16 -0.03 13.66
C ASN A 32 5.70 -0.13 13.77
N ILE A 33 6.43 0.96 13.49
CA ILE A 33 7.88 1.01 13.55
C ILE A 33 8.30 2.14 14.51
N ILE A 34 8.94 1.78 15.61
CA ILE A 34 9.46 2.71 16.60
C ILE A 34 10.98 2.82 16.42
N TYR A 35 11.48 4.03 16.21
CA TYR A 35 12.91 4.31 16.19
C TYR A 35 13.38 4.88 17.52
N ASN A 36 14.35 4.20 18.13
CA ASN A 36 15.05 4.69 19.32
C ASN A 36 16.37 5.37 18.91
N SER A 37 16.39 6.69 18.92
CA SER A 37 17.55 7.48 18.49
C SER A 37 18.78 7.33 19.40
N ASN A 38 18.61 7.02 20.69
CA ASN A 38 19.71 6.83 21.61
C ASN A 38 20.43 5.49 21.37
N LEU A 39 19.71 4.49 20.93
CA LEU A 39 20.23 3.15 20.67
C LEU A 39 20.44 2.87 19.18
N GLU A 40 20.02 3.80 18.32
CA GLU A 40 20.01 3.66 16.85
C GLU A 40 19.32 2.36 16.38
N LYS A 41 18.19 2.00 17.05
CA LYS A 41 17.49 0.73 16.83
C LYS A 41 16.04 0.95 16.46
N PHE A 42 15.56 0.10 15.54
CA PHE A 42 14.16 -0.04 15.22
C PHE A 42 13.52 -1.16 16.07
N THR A 43 12.30 -0.91 16.51
CA THR A 43 11.44 -1.90 17.14
C THR A 43 10.16 -1.99 16.34
N TYR A 44 9.78 -3.19 15.96
CA TYR A 44 8.54 -3.46 15.23
C TYR A 44 7.50 -3.96 16.23
N ILE A 45 6.30 -3.38 16.17
CA ILE A 45 5.18 -3.67 17.07
C ILE A 45 3.95 -4.08 16.26
N ASP A 46 2.95 -4.63 16.91
CA ASP A 46 1.65 -5.03 16.32
C ASP A 46 1.77 -6.05 15.17
N TRP A 47 2.59 -7.08 15.41
CA TRP A 47 2.73 -8.22 14.52
C TRP A 47 1.42 -8.98 14.40
N ARG A 48 1.05 -9.39 13.21
CA ARG A 48 -0.11 -10.24 13.00
C ARG A 48 0.19 -11.67 13.44
N GLU A 49 -0.78 -12.27 14.16
CA GLU A 49 -0.65 -13.65 14.64
C GLU A 49 -0.67 -14.69 13.52
N SER A 50 -1.28 -14.37 12.38
CA SER A 50 -1.37 -15.27 11.24
C SER A 50 -1.51 -14.53 9.92
N PHE A 51 -1.08 -15.18 8.84
CA PHE A 51 -1.27 -14.72 7.46
C PHE A 51 -2.04 -15.78 6.68
N ALA A 52 -3.25 -15.43 6.24
CA ALA A 52 -4.15 -16.34 5.51
C ALA A 52 -4.32 -17.73 6.19
N GLY A 53 -4.33 -17.73 7.54
CA GLY A 53 -4.45 -18.95 8.35
C GLY A 53 -3.13 -19.65 8.66
N SER A 54 -1.99 -19.21 8.10
CA SER A 54 -0.66 -19.70 8.48
C SER A 54 -0.12 -18.91 9.65
N VAL A 55 0.42 -19.58 10.66
CA VAL A 55 1.11 -18.96 11.82
C VAL A 55 2.64 -18.98 11.68
N ASP A 56 3.16 -19.74 10.69
CA ASP A 56 4.60 -19.98 10.53
C ASP A 56 5.27 -18.95 9.62
N GLY A 57 4.49 -18.23 8.81
CA GLY A 57 5.00 -17.23 7.88
C GLY A 57 3.98 -16.79 6.84
N GLY A 58 4.39 -15.87 5.99
CA GLY A 58 3.58 -15.31 4.93
C GLY A 58 4.40 -14.89 3.71
N ASP A 59 3.77 -14.22 2.77
CA ASP A 59 4.45 -13.69 1.59
C ASP A 59 5.10 -12.33 1.92
N LEU A 60 6.42 -12.26 1.80
CA LEU A 60 7.20 -11.03 1.99
C LEU A 60 6.67 -9.87 1.15
N TYR A 61 6.17 -10.15 -0.06
CA TYR A 61 5.59 -9.11 -0.92
C TYR A 61 4.42 -8.36 -0.28
N TYR A 62 3.69 -9.01 0.62
CA TYR A 62 2.63 -8.34 1.37
C TYR A 62 3.20 -7.27 2.32
N ASP A 63 4.26 -7.58 3.07
CA ASP A 63 4.92 -6.62 3.95
C ASP A 63 5.58 -5.49 3.17
N LEU A 64 6.24 -5.81 2.04
CA LEU A 64 6.81 -4.80 1.15
C LEU A 64 5.73 -3.86 0.58
N ALA A 65 4.56 -4.39 0.24
CA ALA A 65 3.43 -3.60 -0.24
C ALA A 65 2.79 -2.75 0.86
N LYS A 66 2.70 -3.25 2.09
CA LYS A 66 2.23 -2.47 3.25
C LYS A 66 3.15 -1.29 3.53
N MET A 67 4.47 -1.51 3.50
CA MET A 67 5.46 -0.45 3.63
C MET A 67 5.35 0.55 2.48
N TYR A 68 5.23 0.08 1.23
CA TYR A 68 5.07 0.94 0.06
C TYR A 68 3.83 1.84 0.18
N GLY A 69 2.71 1.29 0.63
CA GLY A 69 1.50 2.05 0.90
C GLY A 69 1.74 3.19 1.90
N GLY A 70 2.46 2.93 2.99
CA GLY A 70 2.86 3.96 3.95
C GLY A 70 3.78 5.02 3.37
N CYS A 71 4.63 4.66 2.38
CA CYS A 71 5.51 5.61 1.69
C CYS A 71 4.76 6.59 0.81
N ILE A 72 3.67 6.18 0.17
CA ILE A 72 2.89 7.04 -0.72
C ILE A 72 1.75 7.77 -0.02
N LEU A 73 1.20 7.22 1.07
CA LEU A 73 0.11 7.85 1.82
C LEU A 73 0.50 8.13 3.27
N PRO A 74 0.55 9.40 3.69
CA PRO A 74 0.73 9.75 5.09
C PRO A 74 -0.58 9.54 5.88
N TYR A 75 -0.91 8.29 6.22
CA TYR A 75 -2.19 7.88 6.81
C TYR A 75 -2.64 8.75 7.99
N ASN A 76 -1.73 9.09 8.89
CA ASN A 76 -2.07 9.88 10.07
C ASN A 76 -2.57 11.28 9.74
N MET A 77 -2.03 11.88 8.67
CA MET A 77 -2.47 13.19 8.20
C MET A 77 -3.80 13.09 7.45
N LEU A 78 -3.96 12.04 6.62
CA LEU A 78 -5.12 11.87 5.73
C LEU A 78 -6.39 11.42 6.46
N LYS A 79 -6.31 11.11 7.75
CA LYS A 79 -7.49 10.98 8.62
C LYS A 79 -8.26 12.30 8.75
N ASN A 80 -7.60 13.44 8.50
CA ASN A 80 -8.25 14.75 8.39
C ASN A 80 -8.54 15.04 6.91
N ASP A 81 -9.82 15.11 6.57
CA ASP A 81 -10.32 15.38 5.22
C ASP A 81 -9.85 16.72 4.62
N ASP A 82 -9.39 17.67 5.44
CA ASP A 82 -8.87 18.96 4.98
C ASP A 82 -7.59 18.80 4.16
N TYR A 83 -6.87 17.70 4.34
CA TYR A 83 -5.66 17.39 3.58
C TYR A 83 -5.93 16.64 2.28
N ILE A 84 -7.20 16.38 1.97
CA ILE A 84 -7.62 15.70 0.75
C ILE A 84 -8.48 16.64 -0.09
N ASN A 85 -8.04 16.89 -1.30
CA ASN A 85 -8.85 17.54 -2.32
C ASN A 85 -9.41 16.48 -3.27
N LEU A 86 -10.72 16.37 -3.35
CA LEU A 86 -11.43 15.42 -4.21
C LEU A 86 -12.52 16.15 -4.98
N VAL A 87 -12.43 16.11 -6.30
CA VAL A 87 -13.40 16.73 -7.22
C VAL A 87 -13.99 15.66 -8.13
N GLU A 88 -15.29 15.40 -7.96
CA GLU A 88 -16.02 14.43 -8.75
C GLU A 88 -16.73 15.15 -9.91
N GLY A 89 -16.42 14.77 -11.15
CA GLY A 89 -17.16 15.15 -12.34
C GLY A 89 -18.14 14.04 -12.78
N VAL A 90 -18.78 14.21 -13.93
CA VAL A 90 -19.76 13.23 -14.45
C VAL A 90 -19.10 11.88 -14.76
N SER A 91 -17.89 11.90 -15.29
CA SER A 91 -17.14 10.68 -15.70
C SER A 91 -15.68 10.69 -15.26
N THR A 92 -15.27 11.68 -14.49
CA THR A 92 -13.89 11.87 -14.04
C THR A 92 -13.86 12.15 -12.55
N VAL A 93 -12.76 11.71 -11.92
CA VAL A 93 -12.45 12.09 -10.55
C VAL A 93 -11.02 12.60 -10.53
N ASN A 94 -10.84 13.78 -9.95
CA ASN A 94 -9.52 14.33 -9.67
C ASN A 94 -9.33 14.33 -8.17
N TYR A 95 -8.20 13.81 -7.71
CA TYR A 95 -7.84 13.86 -6.30
C TYR A 95 -6.39 14.29 -6.14
N SER A 96 -6.13 14.99 -5.04
CA SER A 96 -4.79 15.29 -4.56
C SER A 96 -4.80 15.28 -3.04
N TYR A 97 -3.64 15.05 -2.45
CA TYR A 97 -3.48 15.01 -1.01
C TYR A 97 -2.13 15.60 -0.61
N ILE A 98 -2.04 15.96 0.67
CA ILE A 98 -0.80 16.49 1.20
C ILE A 98 0.27 15.40 1.22
N SER A 99 1.44 15.73 0.74
CA SER A 99 2.65 14.91 0.84
C SER A 99 3.83 15.83 1.16
N THR A 100 4.82 15.32 1.85
CA THR A 100 6.05 16.06 2.16
C THR A 100 7.17 15.67 1.19
N ASP A 101 8.09 16.61 0.94
CA ASP A 101 9.28 16.31 0.11
C ASP A 101 10.08 15.12 0.66
N GLN A 102 10.17 15.03 2.00
CA GLN A 102 10.83 13.91 2.67
C GLN A 102 10.16 12.56 2.37
N LEU A 103 8.82 12.52 2.38
CA LEU A 103 8.08 11.29 2.07
C LEU A 103 8.25 10.90 0.61
N GLN A 104 8.25 11.88 -0.31
CA GLN A 104 8.49 11.65 -1.73
C GLN A 104 9.91 11.13 -1.99
N GLU A 105 10.92 11.72 -1.35
CA GLU A 105 12.29 11.25 -1.44
C GLU A 105 12.44 9.85 -0.86
N PHE A 106 11.82 9.57 0.28
CA PHE A 106 11.83 8.24 0.88
C PHE A 106 11.17 7.20 -0.06
N THR A 107 10.03 7.53 -0.66
CA THR A 107 9.35 6.66 -1.62
C THR A 107 10.28 6.30 -2.78
N LYS A 108 10.94 7.29 -3.38
CA LYS A 108 11.90 7.08 -4.47
C LYS A 108 13.08 6.19 -4.05
N ASN A 109 13.63 6.43 -2.85
CA ASN A 109 14.72 5.62 -2.31
C ASN A 109 14.27 4.18 -2.05
N TYR A 110 13.05 3.99 -1.55
CA TYR A 110 12.47 2.67 -1.34
C TYR A 110 12.23 1.92 -2.66
N GLU A 111 11.68 2.59 -3.69
CA GLU A 111 11.54 2.00 -5.03
C GLU A 111 12.88 1.56 -5.61
N ASN A 112 13.92 2.41 -5.50
CA ASN A 112 15.27 2.06 -5.95
C ASN A 112 15.84 0.86 -5.19
N TRP A 113 15.61 0.80 -3.88
CA TRP A 113 16.04 -0.33 -3.06
C TRP A 113 15.33 -1.63 -3.48
N LEU A 114 14.03 -1.58 -3.72
CA LEU A 114 13.27 -2.74 -4.19
C LEU A 114 13.83 -3.28 -5.51
N VAL A 115 14.04 -2.40 -6.49
CA VAL A 115 14.58 -2.78 -7.81
C VAL A 115 16.00 -3.34 -7.69
N ASN A 116 16.87 -2.70 -6.91
CA ASN A 116 18.26 -3.13 -6.71
C ASN A 116 18.37 -4.48 -5.98
N ASN A 117 17.35 -4.86 -5.22
CA ASN A 117 17.26 -6.17 -4.56
C ASN A 117 16.41 -7.18 -5.35
N ASN A 118 16.13 -6.91 -6.63
CA ASN A 118 15.39 -7.77 -7.54
C ASN A 118 13.95 -8.09 -7.11
N TYR A 119 13.29 -7.20 -6.35
CA TYR A 119 11.87 -7.32 -6.08
C TYR A 119 11.05 -6.78 -7.25
N ASP A 120 9.96 -7.47 -7.56
CA ASP A 120 9.01 -7.02 -8.59
C ASP A 120 8.16 -5.85 -8.07
N ILE A 121 8.53 -4.64 -8.48
CA ILE A 121 7.83 -3.43 -8.08
C ILE A 121 6.39 -3.38 -8.63
N ASN A 122 6.10 -3.99 -9.78
CA ASN A 122 4.74 -4.03 -10.31
C ASN A 122 3.85 -4.91 -9.45
N LYS A 123 4.35 -6.06 -9.00
CA LYS A 123 3.68 -6.92 -8.03
C LYS A 123 3.41 -6.18 -6.72
N ILE A 124 4.39 -5.43 -6.21
CA ILE A 124 4.23 -4.64 -4.99
C ILE A 124 3.14 -3.58 -5.17
N LYS A 125 3.16 -2.83 -6.28
CA LYS A 125 2.14 -1.82 -6.59
C LYS A 125 0.76 -2.44 -6.74
N MET A 126 0.65 -3.59 -7.38
CA MET A 126 -0.62 -4.33 -7.49
C MET A 126 -1.17 -4.76 -6.14
N ILE A 127 -0.33 -5.35 -5.27
CA ILE A 127 -0.73 -5.76 -3.92
C ILE A 127 -1.13 -4.52 -3.09
N THR A 128 -0.39 -3.41 -3.20
CA THR A 128 -0.76 -2.14 -2.54
C THR A 128 -2.12 -1.65 -2.98
N GLY A 129 -2.43 -1.69 -4.29
CA GLY A 129 -3.75 -1.37 -4.82
C GLY A 129 -4.85 -2.25 -4.23
N LEU A 130 -4.61 -3.57 -4.09
CA LEU A 130 -5.54 -4.49 -3.44
C LEU A 130 -5.73 -4.18 -1.95
N ILE A 131 -4.66 -3.81 -1.24
CA ILE A 131 -4.72 -3.37 0.16
C ILE A 131 -5.58 -2.12 0.30
N TYR A 132 -5.39 -1.11 -0.55
CA TYR A 132 -6.19 0.11 -0.54
C TYR A 132 -7.65 -0.14 -0.85
N LEU A 133 -7.93 -1.04 -1.81
CA LEU A 133 -9.30 -1.46 -2.11
C LEU A 133 -9.98 -2.07 -0.88
N ASN A 134 -9.27 -2.93 -0.15
CA ASN A 134 -9.76 -3.55 1.07
C ASN A 134 -9.89 -2.55 2.23
N MET A 135 -9.01 -1.56 2.31
CA MET A 135 -9.06 -0.51 3.34
C MET A 135 -10.17 0.51 3.11
N SER A 136 -10.51 0.80 1.85
CA SER A 136 -11.49 1.82 1.49
C SER A 136 -12.77 1.75 2.34
N PRO A 137 -13.49 0.63 2.45
CA PRO A 137 -14.73 0.57 3.22
C PRO A 137 -14.55 0.72 4.75
N LEU A 138 -13.31 0.64 5.24
CA LEU A 138 -13.00 0.79 6.68
C LEU A 138 -12.85 2.26 7.10
N HIS A 139 -12.83 3.17 6.15
CA HIS A 139 -12.69 4.61 6.36
C HIS A 139 -13.96 5.33 5.93
N SER A 140 -14.05 6.61 6.27
CA SER A 140 -15.20 7.47 5.93
C SER A 140 -14.76 8.65 5.05
N ASN A 141 -15.76 9.38 4.51
CA ASN A 141 -15.60 10.67 3.85
C ASN A 141 -14.68 10.64 2.62
N LYS A 142 -13.85 11.67 2.45
CA LYS A 142 -12.96 11.81 1.29
C LYS A 142 -11.87 10.75 1.26
N PHE A 143 -11.39 10.31 2.43
CA PHE A 143 -10.33 9.31 2.49
C PHE A 143 -10.77 7.95 1.94
N ASN A 144 -11.98 7.51 2.29
CA ASN A 144 -12.59 6.30 1.69
C ASN A 144 -12.58 6.38 0.15
N LYS A 145 -13.13 7.47 -0.40
CA LYS A 145 -13.22 7.67 -1.85
C LYS A 145 -11.85 7.74 -2.51
N MET A 146 -10.92 8.44 -1.90
CA MET A 146 -9.56 8.56 -2.42
C MET A 146 -8.87 7.18 -2.50
N LEU A 147 -8.93 6.38 -1.43
CA LEU A 147 -8.40 5.01 -1.43
C LEU A 147 -9.02 4.16 -2.54
N TRP A 148 -10.33 4.29 -2.75
CA TRP A 148 -11.04 3.59 -3.83
C TRP A 148 -10.50 3.98 -5.21
N PHE A 149 -10.34 5.26 -5.49
CA PHE A 149 -9.85 5.73 -6.79
C PHE A 149 -8.37 5.38 -6.99
N MET A 150 -7.53 5.60 -5.98
CA MET A 150 -6.12 5.19 -6.01
C MET A 150 -5.95 3.70 -6.26
N SER A 151 -6.71 2.87 -5.56
CA SER A 151 -6.66 1.42 -5.77
C SER A 151 -6.99 1.04 -7.21
N THR A 152 -8.05 1.65 -7.77
CA THR A 152 -8.47 1.40 -9.14
C THR A 152 -7.40 1.81 -10.16
N GLU A 153 -6.77 2.97 -9.95
CA GLU A 153 -5.68 3.48 -10.78
C GLU A 153 -4.45 2.57 -10.72
N MET A 154 -4.00 2.22 -9.51
CA MET A 154 -2.85 1.33 -9.30
C MET A 154 -3.06 -0.05 -9.93
N LEU A 155 -4.25 -0.63 -9.78
CA LEU A 155 -4.58 -1.90 -10.40
C LEU A 155 -4.60 -1.78 -11.93
N TYR A 156 -5.20 -0.72 -12.47
CA TYR A 156 -5.22 -0.48 -13.91
C TYR A 156 -3.81 -0.35 -14.50
N GLU A 157 -2.95 0.42 -13.87
CA GLU A 157 -1.56 0.59 -14.32
C GLU A 157 -0.75 -0.71 -14.22
N SER A 158 -0.97 -1.50 -13.17
CA SER A 158 -0.25 -2.75 -12.97
C SER A 158 -0.67 -3.86 -13.95
N ILE A 159 -1.94 -3.85 -14.41
CA ILE A 159 -2.46 -4.85 -15.36
C ILE A 159 -2.07 -4.51 -16.81
N ASN A 160 -1.88 -3.23 -17.14
CA ASN A 160 -1.63 -2.79 -18.50
C ASN A 160 -0.13 -2.53 -18.80
N LYS A 161 0.78 -2.95 -17.93
CA LYS A 161 2.23 -2.96 -18.15
C LYS A 161 2.68 -4.33 -18.63
#